data_4ff9c26532d89edad563c96cd66c9fed
#
_entry.id   4ff9c26532d89edad563c96cd66c9fed
#
_cell.length_a   1.000
_cell.length_b   1.000
_cell.length_c   1.000
_cell.angle_alpha   90.00
_cell.angle_beta   90.00
_cell.angle_gamma   90.00
#
_symmetry.space_group_name_H-M   'P 1'
#
loop_
_entity.id
_entity.type
_entity.pdbx_description
1 polymer ?
#
loop_
_entity_poly.entity_id
_entity_poly.type
_entity_poly.pdbx_seq_one_letter_code
_entity_poly.pdbx_strand_id
1 'polypeptide(L)'
;MTRAPRAQSKTTATPMGKPNGRPGSVAFVGSGPGDPGLLTMRAADLIREAEIVITEGPEHPALVRTVLGLPEGSEGGPELVDGGFGEDGQPLTHAARAKVVVRQAKRGGRVVRLMTGDPFVYASGPEEALACAKAGLGFEIVPGVSALGSVPAYAGVPLTTKDHRELTVVSCRDKVDWSRYADSDTLVLLSAVGSIADIAKQLVAVGREADTPVMMTRAGTTTDQTTVVSTLDRIAADARAARMTPPAITVVGDVVDLRETLSWFETKPLFGWRVLVPRTKEQAGTLSARLRGYGSVPEEVPTISVEPPRNPLQMDKAVRPGRGSLRVDRVHLGQRGQGGAREVRGVRPGRPRVLRPEDRRRR
;
A
#
# COMPACT_ATOMS: atom_id res chain seq x y z
N MET A 1 38.02 25.87 -31.21
CA MET A 1 36.95 26.57 -30.44
C MET A 1 36.76 25.81 -29.13
N THR A 2 37.37 26.32 -28.08
CA THR A 2 37.44 25.73 -26.75
C THR A 2 36.20 26.09 -25.95
N ARG A 3 35.47 25.10 -25.51
CA ARG A 3 34.22 25.24 -24.70
C ARG A 3 34.61 25.51 -23.23
N ALA A 4 34.18 26.68 -22.71
CA ALA A 4 34.40 27.04 -21.32
C ALA A 4 33.72 26.11 -20.33
N PRO A 5 34.28 25.85 -19.15
CA PRO A 5 33.67 24.98 -18.16
C PRO A 5 32.47 25.64 -17.49
N ARG A 6 31.36 24.93 -17.43
CA ARG A 6 30.12 25.32 -16.77
C ARG A 6 30.34 25.33 -15.24
N ALA A 7 30.16 26.46 -14.61
CA ALA A 7 30.26 26.60 -13.16
C ALA A 7 29.26 25.66 -12.45
N GLN A 8 29.75 24.72 -11.65
CA GLN A 8 28.97 23.90 -10.77
C GLN A 8 28.56 24.72 -9.54
N SER A 9 27.30 25.07 -9.41
CA SER A 9 26.76 25.60 -8.17
C SER A 9 26.70 24.46 -7.14
N LYS A 10 27.54 24.54 -6.13
CA LYS A 10 27.47 23.65 -4.97
C LYS A 10 26.24 24.00 -4.13
N THR A 11 25.11 23.36 -4.39
CA THR A 11 23.98 23.38 -3.45
C THR A 11 24.26 22.31 -2.40
N THR A 12 24.70 22.73 -1.23
CA THR A 12 24.83 21.86 -0.06
C THR A 12 23.44 21.52 0.44
N ALA A 13 23.04 20.26 0.33
CA ALA A 13 21.82 19.78 0.99
C ALA A 13 21.98 19.96 2.50
N THR A 14 21.09 20.73 3.12
CA THR A 14 21.06 20.91 4.59
C THR A 14 20.43 19.69 5.25
N PRO A 15 21.09 19.02 6.20
CA PRO A 15 20.49 17.88 6.91
C PRO A 15 19.27 18.31 7.74
N MET A 16 18.29 17.41 7.90
CA MET A 16 17.09 17.62 8.71
C MET A 16 17.44 18.13 10.12
N GLY A 17 16.97 19.32 10.46
CA GLY A 17 17.19 19.94 11.76
C GLY A 17 16.22 19.44 12.84
N LYS A 18 16.67 19.35 14.07
CA LYS A 18 15.87 19.03 15.27
C LYS A 18 14.74 20.04 15.50
N PRO A 19 13.62 19.63 16.14
CA PRO A 19 12.44 20.47 16.32
C PRO A 19 12.71 21.55 17.38
N ASN A 20 12.94 22.78 16.96
CA ASN A 20 12.77 23.98 17.78
C ASN A 20 12.99 25.23 16.90
N GLY A 21 11.90 25.84 16.43
CA GLY A 21 11.90 27.20 15.85
C GLY A 21 12.54 27.35 14.46
N ARG A 22 12.84 26.27 13.73
CA ARG A 22 13.35 26.33 12.35
C ARG A 22 12.21 26.10 11.35
N PRO A 23 12.30 26.63 10.11
CA PRO A 23 11.35 26.33 9.07
C PRO A 23 11.22 24.80 8.93
N GLY A 24 9.99 24.30 8.77
CA GLY A 24 9.70 22.89 8.65
C GLY A 24 10.48 22.21 7.54
N SER A 25 10.62 20.93 7.63
CA SER A 25 11.17 20.08 6.58
C SER A 25 10.09 19.18 6.00
N VAL A 26 10.24 18.80 4.73
CA VAL A 26 9.30 17.94 4.01
C VAL A 26 9.97 16.64 3.66
N ALA A 27 9.35 15.51 4.02
CA ALA A 27 9.71 14.20 3.45
C ALA A 27 8.75 13.87 2.32
N PHE A 28 9.27 13.77 1.08
CA PHE A 28 8.52 13.24 -0.06
C PHE A 28 8.61 11.72 -0.02
N VAL A 29 7.50 11.08 0.27
CA VAL A 29 7.46 9.66 0.62
C VAL A 29 6.59 8.90 -0.37
N GLY A 30 7.14 7.86 -0.98
CA GLY A 30 6.38 6.94 -1.82
C GLY A 30 5.48 6.03 -0.97
N SER A 31 4.18 6.01 -1.29
CA SER A 31 3.21 5.13 -0.62
C SER A 31 3.22 3.70 -1.17
N GLY A 32 3.97 3.44 -2.24
CA GLY A 32 3.87 2.19 -2.96
C GLY A 32 2.66 2.14 -3.89
N PRO A 33 2.40 0.97 -4.52
CA PRO A 33 1.42 0.82 -5.59
C PRO A 33 -0.02 0.54 -5.13
N GLY A 34 -0.24 0.30 -3.83
CA GLY A 34 -1.56 -0.02 -3.27
C GLY A 34 -1.53 -1.00 -2.10
N ASP A 35 -0.76 -2.10 -2.17
CA ASP A 35 -0.58 -3.02 -1.05
C ASP A 35 0.21 -2.32 0.09
N PRO A 36 -0.39 -2.16 1.30
CA PRO A 36 0.32 -1.59 2.44
C PRO A 36 1.61 -2.35 2.82
N GLY A 37 1.68 -3.65 2.51
CA GLY A 37 2.87 -4.48 2.72
C GLY A 37 4.07 -4.09 1.85
N LEU A 38 3.86 -3.27 0.82
CA LEU A 38 4.91 -2.73 -0.04
C LEU A 38 5.40 -1.33 0.39
N LEU A 39 4.91 -0.81 1.51
CA LEU A 39 5.43 0.42 2.07
C LEU A 39 6.85 0.17 2.61
N THR A 40 7.78 1.09 2.33
CA THR A 40 9.12 0.96 2.88
C THR A 40 9.13 1.21 4.40
N MET A 41 10.06 0.58 5.12
CA MET A 41 10.21 0.80 6.57
C MET A 41 10.42 2.30 6.89
N ARG A 42 11.25 2.97 6.11
CA ARG A 42 11.51 4.42 6.29
C ARG A 42 10.24 5.24 6.10
N ALA A 43 9.42 4.91 5.10
CA ALA A 43 8.13 5.56 4.90
C ALA A 43 7.18 5.38 6.10
N ALA A 44 7.10 4.16 6.61
CA ALA A 44 6.27 3.87 7.79
C ALA A 44 6.72 4.66 9.03
N ASP A 45 8.04 4.76 9.27
CA ASP A 45 8.58 5.50 10.41
C ASP A 45 8.28 7.01 10.29
N LEU A 46 8.47 7.58 9.11
CA LEU A 46 8.16 9.00 8.87
C LEU A 46 6.68 9.30 9.03
N ILE A 47 5.78 8.41 8.60
CA ILE A 47 4.33 8.57 8.81
C ILE A 47 3.99 8.54 10.31
N ARG A 48 4.62 7.65 11.09
CA ARG A 48 4.40 7.59 12.56
C ARG A 48 4.87 8.84 13.28
N GLU A 49 5.90 9.49 12.78
CA GLU A 49 6.49 10.68 13.35
C GLU A 49 5.90 11.99 12.82
N ALA A 50 5.09 11.92 11.76
CA ALA A 50 4.53 13.09 11.09
C ALA A 50 3.56 13.87 11.98
N GLU A 51 3.61 15.19 11.90
CA GLU A 51 2.60 16.10 12.45
C GLU A 51 1.56 16.45 11.38
N ILE A 52 1.98 16.51 10.10
CA ILE A 52 1.13 16.76 8.94
C ILE A 52 1.46 15.74 7.87
N VAL A 53 0.44 15.09 7.30
CA VAL A 53 0.57 14.27 6.10
C VAL A 53 -0.25 14.89 4.98
N ILE A 54 0.43 15.30 3.92
CA ILE A 54 -0.20 15.80 2.69
C ILE A 54 -0.42 14.60 1.76
N THR A 55 -1.66 14.24 1.53
CA THR A 55 -2.07 13.08 0.73
C THR A 55 -2.17 13.42 -0.76
N GLU A 56 -2.18 12.41 -1.62
CA GLU A 56 -2.37 12.58 -3.07
C GLU A 56 -3.66 11.92 -3.55
N GLY A 57 -3.98 10.74 -3.04
CA GLY A 57 -5.12 9.94 -3.44
C GLY A 57 -6.04 9.62 -2.28
N PRO A 58 -7.29 9.18 -2.58
CA PRO A 58 -8.29 8.83 -1.58
C PRO A 58 -7.91 7.61 -0.72
N GLU A 59 -6.97 6.79 -1.17
CA GLU A 59 -6.46 5.61 -0.46
C GLU A 59 -5.48 5.97 0.65
N HIS A 60 -4.83 7.13 0.60
CA HIS A 60 -3.79 7.50 1.55
C HIS A 60 -4.26 7.64 3.02
N PRO A 61 -5.44 8.21 3.31
CA PRO A 61 -5.94 8.25 4.69
C PRO A 61 -6.07 6.85 5.33
N ALA A 62 -6.52 5.86 4.56
CA ALA A 62 -6.62 4.48 5.04
C ALA A 62 -5.23 3.85 5.26
N LEU A 63 -4.27 4.12 4.38
CA LEU A 63 -2.87 3.69 4.53
C LEU A 63 -2.25 4.28 5.79
N VAL A 64 -2.39 5.58 6.03
CA VAL A 64 -1.88 6.26 7.24
C VAL A 64 -2.45 5.62 8.50
N ARG A 65 -3.77 5.38 8.57
CA ARG A 65 -4.40 4.67 9.70
C ARG A 65 -3.84 3.27 9.89
N THR A 66 -3.62 2.53 8.81
CA THR A 66 -3.02 1.18 8.85
C THR A 66 -1.62 1.22 9.45
N VAL A 67 -0.78 2.17 9.04
CA VAL A 67 0.59 2.36 9.57
C VAL A 67 0.59 2.71 11.06
N LEU A 68 -0.39 3.50 11.50
CA LEU A 68 -0.54 3.92 12.90
C LEU A 68 -1.27 2.89 13.77
N GLY A 69 -1.81 1.82 13.19
CA GLY A 69 -2.64 0.84 13.89
C GLY A 69 -3.95 1.43 14.42
N LEU A 70 -4.47 2.49 13.77
CA LEU A 70 -5.70 3.16 14.17
C LEU A 70 -6.91 2.52 13.48
N PRO A 71 -7.99 2.20 14.20
CA PRO A 71 -9.23 1.74 13.62
C PRO A 71 -9.88 2.80 12.72
N GLU A 72 -10.74 2.33 11.82
CA GLU A 72 -11.57 3.23 11.03
C GLU A 72 -12.47 4.08 11.96
N GLY A 73 -12.57 5.38 11.66
CA GLY A 73 -13.38 6.33 12.46
C GLY A 73 -12.76 6.74 13.81
N SER A 74 -11.58 6.22 14.22
CA SER A 74 -10.93 6.65 15.43
C SER A 74 -10.32 8.06 15.29
N GLU A 75 -10.35 8.83 16.39
CA GLU A 75 -9.62 10.08 16.50
C GLU A 75 -8.12 9.83 16.74
N GLY A 76 -7.29 10.77 16.29
CA GLY A 76 -5.83 10.75 16.50
C GLY A 76 -5.05 10.60 15.21
N GLY A 77 -3.73 10.74 15.32
CA GLY A 77 -2.79 10.75 14.20
C GLY A 77 -2.43 12.15 13.71
N PRO A 78 -1.68 12.26 12.58
CA PRO A 78 -1.28 13.53 12.01
C PRO A 78 -2.47 14.28 11.38
N GLU A 79 -2.32 15.60 11.22
CA GLU A 79 -3.23 16.39 10.40
C GLU A 79 -3.16 15.88 8.94
N LEU A 80 -4.28 15.49 8.36
CA LEU A 80 -4.36 15.09 6.95
C LEU A 80 -4.76 16.28 6.09
N VAL A 81 -3.96 16.57 5.06
CA VAL A 81 -4.21 17.65 4.10
C VAL A 81 -4.30 17.06 2.71
N ASP A 82 -5.35 17.36 1.98
CA ASP A 82 -5.43 16.96 0.56
C ASP A 82 -4.46 17.82 -0.27
N GLY A 83 -3.55 17.17 -0.97
CA GLY A 83 -2.60 17.75 -1.90
C GLY A 83 -2.81 17.26 -3.34
N GLY A 84 -3.80 16.41 -3.58
CA GLY A 84 -4.14 15.86 -4.89
C GLY A 84 -5.28 16.59 -5.58
N PHE A 85 -6.30 17.03 -4.81
CA PHE A 85 -7.53 17.61 -5.33
C PHE A 85 -7.84 18.96 -4.70
N GLY A 86 -8.53 19.79 -5.45
CA GLY A 86 -9.06 21.07 -4.98
C GLY A 86 -10.41 20.91 -4.26
N GLU A 87 -10.91 21.97 -3.66
CA GLU A 87 -12.24 22.03 -3.02
C GLU A 87 -13.38 21.71 -4.00
N ASP A 88 -13.16 21.91 -5.29
CA ASP A 88 -14.05 21.58 -6.40
C ASP A 88 -13.99 20.11 -6.83
N GLY A 89 -13.17 19.30 -6.16
CA GLY A 89 -12.94 17.89 -6.48
C GLY A 89 -12.11 17.66 -7.75
N GLN A 90 -11.56 18.73 -8.38
CA GLN A 90 -10.72 18.58 -9.55
C GLN A 90 -9.25 18.34 -9.15
N PRO A 91 -8.49 17.56 -9.96
CA PRO A 91 -7.07 17.36 -9.71
C PRO A 91 -6.30 18.68 -9.71
N LEU A 92 -5.49 18.91 -8.69
CA LEU A 92 -4.63 20.06 -8.60
C LEU A 92 -3.53 20.00 -9.67
N THR A 93 -3.22 21.17 -10.25
CA THR A 93 -2.05 21.32 -11.12
C THR A 93 -0.75 21.13 -10.32
N HIS A 94 0.37 20.78 -10.98
CA HIS A 94 1.67 20.63 -10.31
C HIS A 94 2.05 21.90 -9.52
N ALA A 95 1.80 23.09 -10.08
CA ALA A 95 2.05 24.35 -9.40
C ALA A 95 1.18 24.56 -8.15
N ALA A 96 -0.08 24.12 -8.18
CA ALA A 96 -0.98 24.21 -7.03
C ALA A 96 -0.57 23.22 -5.92
N ARG A 97 -0.21 21.98 -6.27
CA ARG A 97 0.35 20.98 -5.34
C ARG A 97 1.59 21.51 -4.63
N ALA A 98 2.55 22.05 -5.39
CA ALA A 98 3.76 22.66 -4.84
C ALA A 98 3.45 23.81 -3.85
N LYS A 99 2.43 24.65 -4.13
CA LYS A 99 1.99 25.69 -3.18
C LYS A 99 1.44 25.12 -1.89
N VAL A 100 0.66 24.01 -1.96
CA VAL A 100 0.15 23.32 -0.76
C VAL A 100 1.31 22.84 0.09
N VAL A 101 2.28 22.15 -0.49
CA VAL A 101 3.44 21.61 0.22
C VAL A 101 4.26 22.72 0.89
N VAL A 102 4.63 23.77 0.14
CA VAL A 102 5.39 24.91 0.66
C VAL A 102 4.63 25.61 1.78
N ARG A 103 3.31 25.80 1.66
CA ARG A 103 2.47 26.41 2.68
C ARG A 103 2.48 25.60 3.97
N GLN A 104 2.31 24.28 3.90
CA GLN A 104 2.30 23.43 5.09
C GLN A 104 3.70 23.36 5.74
N ALA A 105 4.76 23.23 4.96
CA ALA A 105 6.11 23.22 5.50
C ALA A 105 6.49 24.53 6.20
N LYS A 106 6.00 25.70 5.74
CA LYS A 106 6.21 26.99 6.40
C LYS A 106 5.51 27.13 7.74
N ARG A 107 4.49 26.30 8.06
CA ARG A 107 3.89 26.28 9.40
C ARG A 107 4.84 25.69 10.44
N GLY A 108 5.90 25.01 10.01
CA GLY A 108 6.84 24.29 10.86
C GLY A 108 6.37 22.86 11.13
N GLY A 109 7.21 22.09 11.80
CA GLY A 109 6.92 20.69 12.12
C GLY A 109 7.42 19.68 11.09
N ARG A 110 7.07 18.40 11.33
CA ARG A 110 7.43 17.27 10.46
C ARG A 110 6.32 17.04 9.47
N VAL A 111 6.58 17.41 8.21
CA VAL A 111 5.62 17.29 7.12
C VAL A 111 6.00 16.10 6.24
N VAL A 112 5.08 15.17 6.02
CA VAL A 112 5.19 14.09 5.04
C VAL A 112 4.31 14.44 3.83
N ARG A 113 4.89 14.47 2.63
CA ARG A 113 4.16 14.48 1.37
C ARG A 113 4.09 13.06 0.85
N LEU A 114 2.94 12.41 1.06
CA LEU A 114 2.71 11.03 0.66
C LEU A 114 2.24 10.99 -0.80
N MET A 115 2.95 10.24 -1.65
CA MET A 115 2.75 10.20 -3.10
C MET A 115 2.61 8.75 -3.56
N THR A 116 1.68 8.49 -4.48
CA THR A 116 1.43 7.14 -5.01
C THR A 116 2.65 6.60 -5.75
N GLY A 117 3.01 5.35 -5.48
CA GLY A 117 4.19 4.69 -6.05
C GLY A 117 5.49 5.28 -5.51
N ASP A 118 6.27 5.90 -6.38
CA ASP A 118 7.55 6.53 -6.09
C ASP A 118 7.49 8.04 -6.41
N PRO A 119 7.97 8.92 -5.51
CA PRO A 119 7.87 10.37 -5.73
C PRO A 119 8.59 10.88 -6.98
N PHE A 120 9.61 10.17 -7.47
CA PHE A 120 10.45 10.60 -8.57
C PHE A 120 10.28 9.78 -9.85
N VAL A 121 9.27 8.87 -9.87
CA VAL A 121 8.98 8.05 -11.06
C VAL A 121 7.58 8.37 -11.57
N TYR A 122 7.49 9.16 -12.64
CA TYR A 122 6.23 9.63 -13.27
C TYR A 122 5.25 10.31 -12.28
N ALA A 123 5.80 11.03 -11.31
CA ALA A 123 5.09 11.77 -10.28
C ALA A 123 5.50 13.25 -10.28
N SER A 124 4.80 14.09 -9.49
CA SER A 124 5.09 15.54 -9.37
C SER A 124 6.15 15.89 -8.31
N GLY A 125 6.79 14.87 -7.73
CA GLY A 125 7.79 15.06 -6.66
C GLY A 125 8.93 16.00 -7.03
N PRO A 126 9.53 15.91 -8.24
CA PRO A 126 10.60 16.81 -8.64
C PRO A 126 10.18 18.29 -8.62
N GLU A 127 8.99 18.62 -9.15
CA GLU A 127 8.48 19.98 -9.21
C GLU A 127 8.16 20.53 -7.82
N GLU A 128 7.57 19.70 -6.97
CA GLU A 128 7.23 20.05 -5.59
C GLU A 128 8.51 20.23 -4.74
N ALA A 129 9.52 19.35 -4.90
CA ALA A 129 10.81 19.48 -4.22
C ALA A 129 11.61 20.71 -4.67
N LEU A 130 11.59 21.03 -5.97
CA LEU A 130 12.19 22.26 -6.51
C LEU A 130 11.52 23.50 -5.93
N ALA A 131 10.22 23.49 -5.72
CA ALA A 131 9.50 24.60 -5.08
C ALA A 131 9.92 24.77 -3.60
N CYS A 132 10.11 23.66 -2.87
CA CYS A 132 10.65 23.69 -1.50
C CYS A 132 12.05 24.27 -1.46
N ALA A 133 12.94 23.84 -2.37
CA ALA A 133 14.30 24.37 -2.50
C ALA A 133 14.31 25.89 -2.76
N LYS A 134 13.46 26.37 -3.68
CA LYS A 134 13.30 27.80 -3.96
C LYS A 134 12.78 28.59 -2.75
N ALA A 135 11.98 27.95 -1.90
CA ALA A 135 11.45 28.56 -0.68
C ALA A 135 12.41 28.47 0.51
N GLY A 136 13.61 27.92 0.33
CA GLY A 136 14.61 27.76 1.41
C GLY A 136 14.23 26.68 2.44
N LEU A 137 13.34 25.74 2.09
CA LEU A 137 12.88 24.65 2.94
C LEU A 137 13.77 23.43 2.75
N GLY A 138 14.10 22.75 3.86
CA GLY A 138 14.77 21.45 3.83
C GLY A 138 13.81 20.34 3.37
N PHE A 139 14.35 19.38 2.62
CA PHE A 139 13.54 18.20 2.24
C PHE A 139 14.40 16.93 2.13
N GLU A 140 13.74 15.79 2.19
CA GLU A 140 14.30 14.48 1.83
C GLU A 140 13.36 13.75 0.86
N ILE A 141 13.95 12.83 0.07
CA ILE A 141 13.19 11.96 -0.85
C ILE A 141 13.31 10.53 -0.33
N VAL A 142 12.17 9.92 -0.09
CA VAL A 142 12.08 8.51 0.32
C VAL A 142 11.40 7.72 -0.79
N PRO A 143 12.16 6.95 -1.56
CA PRO A 143 11.61 6.13 -2.63
C PRO A 143 10.50 5.19 -2.17
N GLY A 144 9.57 4.92 -3.06
CA GLY A 144 8.54 3.91 -2.88
C GLY A 144 8.63 2.81 -3.93
N VAL A 145 7.91 1.71 -3.72
CA VAL A 145 7.78 0.66 -4.73
C VAL A 145 6.92 1.21 -5.87
N SER A 146 7.53 1.35 -7.04
CA SER A 146 6.84 1.89 -8.21
C SER A 146 5.82 0.91 -8.79
N ALA A 147 4.66 1.42 -9.20
CA ALA A 147 3.65 0.65 -9.92
C ALA A 147 4.16 0.04 -11.23
N LEU A 148 5.18 0.65 -11.84
CA LEU A 148 5.78 0.16 -13.09
C LEU A 148 6.23 -1.29 -13.01
N GLY A 149 6.90 -1.69 -11.94
CA GLY A 149 7.39 -3.05 -11.77
C GLY A 149 6.47 -3.91 -10.92
N SER A 150 5.84 -3.32 -9.90
CA SER A 150 5.05 -4.09 -8.93
C SER A 150 3.71 -4.56 -9.50
N VAL A 151 3.02 -3.75 -10.29
CA VAL A 151 1.73 -4.16 -10.88
C VAL A 151 1.90 -5.34 -11.85
N PRO A 152 2.83 -5.32 -12.80
CA PRO A 152 3.13 -6.50 -13.62
C PRO A 152 3.56 -7.72 -12.79
N ALA A 153 4.40 -7.54 -11.77
CA ALA A 153 4.83 -8.64 -10.90
C ALA A 153 3.66 -9.29 -10.15
N TYR A 154 2.70 -8.51 -9.65
CA TYR A 154 1.47 -9.02 -9.03
C TYR A 154 0.51 -9.64 -10.05
N ALA A 155 0.56 -9.19 -11.29
CA ALA A 155 -0.14 -9.83 -12.40
C ALA A 155 0.56 -11.09 -12.92
N GLY A 156 1.75 -11.44 -12.43
CA GLY A 156 2.52 -12.60 -12.88
C GLY A 156 3.22 -12.37 -14.23
N VAL A 157 3.52 -11.12 -14.58
CA VAL A 157 4.24 -10.76 -15.82
C VAL A 157 5.59 -10.16 -15.45
N PRO A 158 6.72 -10.84 -15.74
CA PRO A 158 8.04 -10.24 -15.63
C PRO A 158 8.24 -9.20 -16.74
N LEU A 159 8.92 -8.10 -16.43
CA LEU A 159 9.21 -7.06 -17.43
C LEU A 159 10.47 -7.35 -18.24
N THR A 160 11.35 -8.19 -17.71
CA THR A 160 12.57 -8.64 -18.39
C THR A 160 12.82 -10.11 -18.10
N THR A 161 13.46 -10.80 -19.04
CA THR A 161 13.92 -12.19 -18.92
C THR A 161 15.32 -12.30 -19.50
N LYS A 162 15.89 -13.51 -19.55
CA LYS A 162 17.18 -13.75 -20.26
C LYS A 162 17.08 -13.47 -21.76
N ASP A 163 15.88 -13.64 -22.33
CA ASP A 163 15.60 -13.51 -23.77
C ASP A 163 15.02 -12.12 -24.13
N HIS A 164 14.30 -11.48 -23.20
CA HIS A 164 13.73 -10.13 -23.33
C HIS A 164 14.44 -9.19 -22.35
N ARG A 165 15.44 -8.45 -22.83
CA ARG A 165 16.36 -7.69 -21.98
C ARG A 165 16.07 -6.21 -21.94
N GLU A 166 15.23 -5.71 -22.85
CA GLU A 166 14.93 -4.31 -22.97
C GLU A 166 13.54 -3.99 -22.42
N LEU A 167 13.50 -2.97 -21.60
CA LEU A 167 12.27 -2.44 -21.03
C LEU A 167 12.14 -0.97 -21.40
N THR A 168 11.09 -0.64 -22.13
CA THR A 168 10.77 0.74 -22.46
C THR A 168 9.48 1.17 -21.77
N VAL A 169 9.51 2.31 -21.10
CA VAL A 169 8.35 2.90 -20.41
C VAL A 169 7.90 4.15 -21.15
N VAL A 170 6.61 4.20 -21.50
CA VAL A 170 6.03 5.30 -22.27
C VAL A 170 4.83 5.89 -21.53
N SER A 171 4.87 7.22 -21.29
CA SER A 171 3.70 7.96 -20.84
C SER A 171 2.83 8.35 -22.03
N CYS A 172 1.59 7.89 -22.04
CA CYS A 172 0.64 8.13 -23.13
C CYS A 172 -0.26 9.37 -22.88
N ARG A 173 0.16 10.28 -21.99
CA ARG A 173 -0.58 11.53 -21.71
C ARG A 173 -0.53 12.50 -22.88
N ASP A 174 0.61 12.52 -23.57
CA ASP A 174 0.87 13.40 -24.71
C ASP A 174 1.03 12.57 -25.99
N LYS A 175 1.14 13.27 -27.14
CA LYS A 175 1.35 12.62 -28.42
C LYS A 175 2.71 11.91 -28.44
N VAL A 176 2.69 10.61 -28.80
CA VAL A 176 3.86 9.74 -28.87
C VAL A 176 4.19 9.42 -30.32
N ASP A 177 5.47 9.45 -30.67
CA ASP A 177 5.98 8.93 -31.94
C ASP A 177 6.26 7.43 -31.77
N TRP A 178 5.30 6.61 -32.22
CA TRP A 178 5.33 5.15 -32.06
C TRP A 178 6.37 4.45 -32.94
N SER A 179 6.87 5.11 -34.02
CA SER A 179 7.90 4.53 -34.86
C SER A 179 9.18 4.16 -34.09
N ARG A 180 9.42 4.84 -32.95
CA ARG A 180 10.57 4.59 -32.07
C ARG A 180 10.47 3.31 -31.24
N TYR A 181 9.30 2.67 -31.22
CA TYR A 181 8.99 1.55 -30.32
C TYR A 181 8.54 0.30 -31.08
N ALA A 182 8.72 0.28 -32.40
CA ALA A 182 8.32 -0.85 -33.24
C ALA A 182 9.00 -2.16 -32.79
N ASP A 183 10.31 -2.10 -32.51
CA ASP A 183 11.16 -3.24 -32.18
C ASP A 183 11.48 -3.39 -30.69
N SER A 184 10.78 -2.64 -29.81
CA SER A 184 11.02 -2.76 -28.36
C SER A 184 10.56 -4.10 -27.82
N ASP A 185 11.39 -4.83 -27.07
CA ASP A 185 11.05 -6.13 -26.48
C ASP A 185 9.80 -6.02 -25.60
N THR A 186 9.87 -5.19 -24.56
CA THR A 186 8.78 -4.97 -23.62
C THR A 186 8.43 -3.49 -23.53
N LEU A 187 7.17 -3.15 -23.76
CA LEU A 187 6.64 -1.80 -23.53
C LEU A 187 5.76 -1.76 -22.29
N VAL A 188 6.02 -0.83 -21.39
CA VAL A 188 5.10 -0.48 -20.30
C VAL A 188 4.46 0.86 -20.61
N LEU A 189 3.15 0.88 -20.77
CA LEU A 189 2.38 2.05 -21.15
C LEU A 189 1.64 2.60 -19.93
N LEU A 190 1.86 3.87 -19.65
CA LEU A 190 1.18 4.62 -18.58
C LEU A 190 0.09 5.50 -19.16
N SER A 191 -1.04 5.61 -18.45
CA SER A 191 -2.18 6.44 -18.89
C SER A 191 -2.75 6.03 -20.25
N ALA A 192 -2.67 4.74 -20.62
CA ALA A 192 -3.04 4.26 -21.93
C ALA A 192 -4.54 3.90 -22.07
N VAL A 193 -5.28 3.72 -20.98
CA VAL A 193 -6.66 3.18 -20.99
C VAL A 193 -7.57 3.92 -21.98
N GLY A 194 -7.59 5.24 -21.92
CA GLY A 194 -8.49 6.06 -22.77
C GLY A 194 -8.13 6.08 -24.25
N SER A 195 -6.86 5.81 -24.57
CA SER A 195 -6.31 5.87 -25.94
C SER A 195 -5.82 4.52 -26.47
N ILE A 196 -6.11 3.42 -25.76
CA ILE A 196 -5.56 2.11 -26.10
C ILE A 196 -5.91 1.63 -27.52
N ALA A 197 -7.08 1.99 -28.02
CA ALA A 197 -7.49 1.66 -29.39
C ALA A 197 -6.58 2.32 -30.44
N ASP A 198 -6.26 3.58 -30.24
CA ASP A 198 -5.42 4.33 -31.16
C ASP A 198 -3.94 3.94 -31.01
N ILE A 199 -3.50 3.67 -29.79
CA ILE A 199 -2.15 3.16 -29.48
C ILE A 199 -1.93 1.83 -30.20
N ALA A 200 -2.84 0.87 -30.04
CA ALA A 200 -2.74 -0.43 -30.66
C ALA A 200 -2.67 -0.33 -32.20
N LYS A 201 -3.54 0.47 -32.82
CA LYS A 201 -3.51 0.72 -34.27
C LYS A 201 -2.18 1.32 -34.73
N GLN A 202 -1.62 2.28 -33.98
CA GLN A 202 -0.36 2.92 -34.33
C GLN A 202 0.82 1.95 -34.17
N LEU A 203 0.85 1.10 -33.14
CA LEU A 203 1.88 0.09 -32.96
C LEU A 203 1.87 -0.93 -34.09
N VAL A 204 0.70 -1.40 -34.52
CA VAL A 204 0.57 -2.29 -35.68
C VAL A 204 1.00 -1.57 -36.97
N ALA A 205 0.61 -0.31 -37.15
CA ALA A 205 0.97 0.46 -38.34
C ALA A 205 2.49 0.72 -38.49
N VAL A 206 3.24 0.72 -37.39
CA VAL A 206 4.70 0.85 -37.41
C VAL A 206 5.43 -0.49 -37.47
N GLY A 207 4.72 -1.62 -37.59
CA GLY A 207 5.29 -2.93 -37.87
C GLY A 207 5.18 -3.97 -36.74
N ARG A 208 4.54 -3.64 -35.60
CA ARG A 208 4.27 -4.68 -34.60
C ARG A 208 3.19 -5.64 -35.08
N GLU A 209 3.40 -6.93 -34.79
CA GLU A 209 2.40 -7.95 -35.12
C GLU A 209 1.10 -7.70 -34.38
N ALA A 210 -0.02 -7.88 -35.05
CA ALA A 210 -1.36 -7.63 -34.52
C ALA A 210 -1.72 -8.56 -33.35
N ASP A 211 -1.15 -9.75 -33.33
CA ASP A 211 -1.28 -10.76 -32.28
C ASP A 211 -0.28 -10.61 -31.13
N THR A 212 0.58 -9.57 -31.14
CA THR A 212 1.49 -9.28 -30.02
C THR A 212 0.71 -9.28 -28.70
N PRO A 213 1.14 -10.05 -27.67
CA PRO A 213 0.45 -10.13 -26.40
C PRO A 213 0.41 -8.80 -25.66
N VAL A 214 -0.74 -8.52 -25.05
CA VAL A 214 -0.95 -7.30 -24.25
C VAL A 214 -1.64 -7.66 -22.94
N MET A 215 -1.12 -7.13 -21.84
CA MET A 215 -1.76 -7.19 -20.54
C MET A 215 -2.15 -5.77 -20.10
N MET A 216 -3.35 -5.61 -19.54
CA MET A 216 -3.76 -4.38 -18.87
C MET A 216 -4.27 -4.71 -17.47
N THR A 217 -3.69 -4.07 -16.44
CA THR A 217 -4.05 -4.31 -15.02
C THR A 217 -4.42 -3.01 -14.36
N ARG A 218 -5.63 -2.95 -13.77
CA ARG A 218 -6.10 -1.85 -12.91
C ARG A 218 -6.09 -2.28 -11.45
N ALA A 219 -6.08 -1.31 -10.53
CA ALA A 219 -6.06 -1.51 -9.08
C ALA A 219 -4.97 -2.52 -8.65
N GLY A 220 -3.84 -2.51 -9.36
CA GLY A 220 -2.76 -3.48 -9.16
C GLY A 220 -2.26 -3.53 -7.74
N THR A 221 -1.81 -4.71 -7.30
CA THR A 221 -1.35 -5.05 -5.95
C THR A 221 -2.42 -5.05 -4.86
N THR A 222 -3.64 -4.66 -5.16
CA THR A 222 -4.77 -4.73 -4.23
C THR A 222 -5.65 -5.95 -4.52
N THR A 223 -6.55 -6.28 -3.60
CA THR A 223 -7.51 -7.36 -3.79
C THR A 223 -8.62 -7.05 -4.81
N ASP A 224 -8.68 -5.79 -5.27
CA ASP A 224 -9.55 -5.35 -6.37
C ASP A 224 -8.84 -5.38 -7.73
N GLN A 225 -7.61 -5.93 -7.76
CA GLN A 225 -6.85 -6.07 -8.99
C GLN A 225 -7.67 -6.79 -10.05
N THR A 226 -7.69 -6.24 -11.25
CA THR A 226 -8.32 -6.84 -12.41
C THR A 226 -7.35 -6.78 -13.57
N THR A 227 -7.05 -7.95 -14.15
CA THR A 227 -6.13 -8.07 -15.27
C THR A 227 -6.84 -8.61 -16.50
N VAL A 228 -6.65 -7.93 -17.63
CA VAL A 228 -7.07 -8.36 -18.95
C VAL A 228 -5.81 -8.75 -19.73
N VAL A 229 -5.81 -9.96 -20.30
CA VAL A 229 -4.80 -10.42 -21.26
C VAL A 229 -5.46 -10.54 -22.61
N SER A 230 -4.82 -10.04 -23.66
CA SER A 230 -5.34 -9.95 -25.01
C SER A 230 -4.20 -9.80 -26.00
N THR A 231 -4.52 -9.42 -27.22
CA THR A 231 -3.57 -9.07 -28.30
C THR A 231 -3.78 -7.64 -28.74
N LEU A 232 -2.82 -7.04 -29.46
CA LEU A 232 -2.90 -5.64 -29.90
C LEU A 232 -4.17 -5.35 -30.70
N ASP A 233 -4.59 -6.25 -31.57
CA ASP A 233 -5.80 -6.10 -32.39
C ASP A 233 -7.10 -6.14 -31.56
N ARG A 234 -7.10 -6.76 -30.38
CA ARG A 234 -8.29 -7.04 -29.57
C ARG A 234 -8.35 -6.26 -28.26
N ILE A 235 -7.22 -5.79 -27.74
CA ILE A 235 -7.13 -5.19 -26.39
C ILE A 235 -8.15 -4.07 -26.15
N ALA A 236 -8.46 -3.27 -27.17
CA ALA A 236 -9.44 -2.19 -27.04
C ALA A 236 -10.86 -2.69 -26.78
N ALA A 237 -11.25 -3.80 -27.41
CA ALA A 237 -12.56 -4.42 -27.21
C ALA A 237 -12.62 -5.14 -25.85
N ASP A 238 -11.59 -5.90 -25.53
CA ASP A 238 -11.52 -6.71 -24.30
C ASP A 238 -11.42 -5.81 -23.05
N ALA A 239 -10.62 -4.74 -23.10
CA ALA A 239 -10.56 -3.74 -22.04
C ALA A 239 -11.91 -3.05 -21.78
N ARG A 240 -12.66 -2.75 -22.85
CA ARG A 240 -14.01 -2.18 -22.72
C ARG A 240 -14.99 -3.18 -22.12
N ALA A 241 -14.96 -4.45 -22.59
CA ALA A 241 -15.80 -5.51 -22.05
C ALA A 241 -15.53 -5.76 -20.56
N ALA A 242 -14.28 -5.71 -20.13
CA ALA A 242 -13.85 -5.82 -18.74
C ALA A 242 -14.03 -4.51 -17.92
N ARG A 243 -14.55 -3.45 -18.51
CA ARG A 243 -14.74 -2.14 -17.88
C ARG A 243 -13.45 -1.60 -17.24
N MET A 244 -12.34 -1.72 -17.97
CA MET A 244 -11.07 -1.21 -17.50
C MET A 244 -11.10 0.33 -17.37
N THR A 245 -10.66 0.82 -16.22
CA THR A 245 -10.64 2.25 -15.89
C THR A 245 -9.25 2.67 -15.41
N PRO A 246 -8.87 3.93 -15.58
CA PRO A 246 -7.68 4.49 -14.93
C PRO A 246 -7.80 4.48 -13.39
N PRO A 247 -6.68 4.37 -12.67
CA PRO A 247 -5.32 4.12 -13.15
C PRO A 247 -5.08 2.66 -13.51
N ALA A 248 -4.38 2.40 -14.62
CA ALA A 248 -3.98 1.06 -15.02
C ALA A 248 -2.59 1.08 -15.65
N ILE A 249 -1.88 -0.05 -15.53
CA ILE A 249 -0.62 -0.34 -16.20
C ILE A 249 -0.90 -1.28 -17.36
N THR A 250 -0.36 -0.96 -18.54
CA THR A 250 -0.44 -1.83 -19.71
C THR A 250 0.96 -2.30 -20.07
N VAL A 251 1.13 -3.60 -20.33
CA VAL A 251 2.36 -4.22 -20.80
C VAL A 251 2.11 -4.82 -22.17
N VAL A 252 3.00 -4.56 -23.12
CA VAL A 252 2.96 -5.09 -24.50
C VAL A 252 4.25 -5.83 -24.76
N GLY A 253 4.14 -7.06 -25.22
CA GLY A 253 5.27 -7.93 -25.60
C GLY A 253 5.11 -9.36 -25.09
N ASP A 254 5.95 -10.27 -25.59
CA ASP A 254 5.87 -11.72 -25.37
C ASP A 254 6.03 -12.14 -23.91
N VAL A 255 6.62 -11.28 -23.06
CA VAL A 255 6.69 -11.51 -21.61
C VAL A 255 5.31 -11.70 -20.96
N VAL A 256 4.25 -11.24 -21.62
CA VAL A 256 2.86 -11.35 -21.14
C VAL A 256 2.41 -12.82 -21.10
N ASP A 257 2.88 -13.66 -22.02
CA ASP A 257 2.51 -15.07 -22.08
C ASP A 257 3.01 -15.87 -20.86
N LEU A 258 4.06 -15.39 -20.20
CA LEU A 258 4.57 -16.00 -18.98
C LEU A 258 3.57 -15.96 -17.82
N ARG A 259 2.56 -15.10 -17.89
CA ARG A 259 1.51 -15.02 -16.89
C ARG A 259 0.75 -16.33 -16.71
N GLU A 260 0.57 -17.12 -17.76
CA GLU A 260 -0.12 -18.43 -17.66
C GLU A 260 0.53 -19.32 -16.59
N THR A 261 1.86 -19.24 -16.45
CA THR A 261 2.61 -20.01 -15.46
C THR A 261 2.87 -19.24 -14.17
N LEU A 262 3.07 -17.91 -14.26
CA LEU A 262 3.56 -17.11 -13.15
C LEU A 262 2.46 -16.35 -12.38
N SER A 263 1.19 -16.48 -12.76
CA SER A 263 0.09 -15.86 -12.02
C SER A 263 -0.01 -16.46 -10.62
N TRP A 264 0.25 -15.66 -9.60
CA TRP A 264 0.29 -16.11 -8.22
C TRP A 264 -0.65 -15.35 -7.29
N PHE A 265 -0.96 -14.09 -7.61
CA PHE A 265 -1.70 -13.22 -6.70
C PHE A 265 -3.22 -13.39 -6.89
N GLU A 266 -3.71 -13.30 -8.11
CA GLU A 266 -5.12 -13.47 -8.44
C GLU A 266 -5.60 -14.93 -8.34
N THR A 267 -4.67 -15.90 -8.28
CA THR A 267 -4.95 -17.33 -8.10
C THR A 267 -5.02 -17.74 -6.62
N LYS A 268 -4.83 -16.83 -5.69
CA LYS A 268 -4.98 -17.11 -4.27
C LYS A 268 -6.41 -17.57 -3.95
N PRO A 269 -6.59 -18.55 -3.03
CA PRO A 269 -7.89 -19.20 -2.79
C PRO A 269 -9.04 -18.28 -2.41
N LEU A 270 -8.73 -17.14 -1.78
CA LEU A 270 -9.72 -16.15 -1.32
C LEU A 270 -9.54 -14.79 -2.01
N PHE A 271 -8.87 -14.75 -3.17
CA PHE A 271 -8.65 -13.49 -3.87
C PHE A 271 -9.97 -12.77 -4.16
N GLY A 272 -10.04 -11.48 -3.78
CA GLY A 272 -11.22 -10.64 -3.98
C GLY A 272 -12.41 -10.90 -3.04
N TRP A 273 -12.30 -11.91 -2.13
CA TRP A 273 -13.36 -12.15 -1.15
C TRP A 273 -13.30 -11.13 0.00
N ARG A 274 -14.45 -10.58 0.35
CA ARG A 274 -14.62 -9.80 1.58
C ARG A 274 -15.09 -10.76 2.68
N VAL A 275 -14.31 -10.87 3.75
CA VAL A 275 -14.55 -11.82 4.84
C VAL A 275 -14.81 -11.08 6.13
N LEU A 276 -16.04 -11.20 6.65
CA LEU A 276 -16.41 -10.64 7.94
C LEU A 276 -15.70 -11.38 9.07
N VAL A 277 -15.02 -10.64 9.97
CA VAL A 277 -14.28 -11.18 11.13
C VAL A 277 -14.93 -10.66 12.41
N PRO A 278 -15.97 -11.34 12.95
CA PRO A 278 -16.67 -10.96 14.17
C PRO A 278 -15.90 -11.42 15.41
N ARG A 279 -14.86 -10.69 15.81
CA ARG A 279 -14.00 -11.02 16.96
C ARG A 279 -13.70 -9.79 17.80
N THR A 280 -13.14 -10.01 19.02
CA THR A 280 -12.58 -8.91 19.79
C THR A 280 -11.41 -8.29 19.03
N LYS A 281 -11.15 -7.00 19.26
CA LYS A 281 -10.09 -6.24 18.59
C LYS A 281 -8.71 -6.94 18.71
N GLU A 282 -8.43 -7.51 19.89
CA GLU A 282 -7.14 -8.19 20.15
C GLU A 282 -6.99 -9.51 19.40
N GLN A 283 -8.11 -10.18 19.09
CA GLN A 283 -8.12 -11.50 18.44
C GLN A 283 -8.27 -11.42 16.92
N ALA A 284 -8.78 -10.30 16.40
CA ALA A 284 -9.03 -10.11 14.97
C ALA A 284 -7.74 -10.10 14.16
N GLY A 285 -6.70 -9.42 14.64
CA GLY A 285 -5.49 -9.15 13.87
C GLY A 285 -4.78 -10.40 13.33
N THR A 286 -4.66 -11.47 14.11
CA THR A 286 -4.00 -12.71 13.66
C THR A 286 -4.80 -13.42 12.57
N LEU A 287 -6.13 -13.47 12.70
CA LEU A 287 -6.99 -14.09 11.69
C LEU A 287 -7.01 -13.26 10.42
N SER A 288 -7.16 -11.96 10.55
CA SER A 288 -7.14 -11.01 9.43
C SER A 288 -5.83 -11.07 8.65
N ALA A 289 -4.68 -11.18 9.33
CA ALA A 289 -3.39 -11.35 8.66
C ALA A 289 -3.33 -12.64 7.82
N ARG A 290 -3.86 -13.77 8.36
CA ARG A 290 -3.94 -15.01 7.60
C ARG A 290 -4.88 -14.91 6.40
N LEU A 291 -6.05 -14.30 6.58
CA LEU A 291 -7.03 -14.09 5.51
C LEU A 291 -6.43 -13.24 4.39
N ARG A 292 -5.73 -12.14 4.71
CA ARG A 292 -4.98 -11.34 3.71
C ARG A 292 -3.93 -12.18 3.00
N GLY A 293 -3.23 -13.07 3.69
CA GLY A 293 -2.28 -14.00 3.07
C GLY A 293 -2.91 -14.88 1.98
N TYR A 294 -4.17 -15.24 2.12
CA TYR A 294 -4.97 -15.97 1.13
C TYR A 294 -5.65 -15.08 0.09
N GLY A 295 -5.42 -13.77 0.12
CA GLY A 295 -5.93 -12.83 -0.89
C GLY A 295 -7.28 -12.20 -0.56
N SER A 296 -7.82 -12.38 0.65
CA SER A 296 -9.10 -11.77 1.02
C SER A 296 -8.95 -10.38 1.66
N VAL A 297 -10.05 -9.63 1.68
CA VAL A 297 -10.24 -8.41 2.45
C VAL A 297 -10.96 -8.75 3.75
N PRO A 298 -10.29 -8.86 4.90
CA PRO A 298 -10.97 -9.07 6.16
C PRO A 298 -11.62 -7.76 6.64
N GLU A 299 -12.91 -7.85 6.96
CA GLU A 299 -13.68 -6.78 7.59
C GLU A 299 -13.84 -7.08 9.07
N GLU A 300 -13.09 -6.37 9.90
CA GLU A 300 -13.10 -6.57 11.34
C GLU A 300 -14.30 -5.85 11.95
N VAL A 301 -15.24 -6.63 12.50
CA VAL A 301 -16.38 -6.09 13.23
C VAL A 301 -16.26 -6.52 14.69
N PRO A 302 -15.82 -5.63 15.58
CA PRO A 302 -15.74 -5.93 17.01
C PRO A 302 -17.15 -6.15 17.57
N THR A 303 -17.54 -7.42 17.79
CA THR A 303 -18.84 -7.78 18.33
C THR A 303 -18.83 -8.00 19.84
N ILE A 304 -17.64 -8.05 20.45
CA ILE A 304 -17.44 -8.30 21.87
C ILE A 304 -16.44 -7.25 22.40
N SER A 305 -16.87 -6.50 23.42
CA SER A 305 -16.00 -5.66 24.24
C SER A 305 -15.73 -6.36 25.56
N VAL A 306 -14.45 -6.52 25.92
CA VAL A 306 -14.04 -6.99 27.23
C VAL A 306 -13.71 -5.78 28.09
N GLU A 307 -14.62 -5.46 28.99
CA GLU A 307 -14.42 -4.34 29.92
C GLU A 307 -13.82 -4.83 31.25
N PRO A 308 -13.01 -4.04 31.91
CA PRO A 308 -12.57 -4.35 33.26
C PRO A 308 -13.80 -4.47 34.18
N PRO A 309 -13.77 -5.38 35.19
CA PRO A 309 -14.90 -5.56 36.08
C PRO A 309 -15.21 -4.25 36.81
N ARG A 310 -16.50 -3.92 36.91
CA ARG A 310 -16.97 -2.70 37.60
C ARG A 310 -16.48 -2.60 39.05
N ASN A 311 -16.17 -3.76 39.67
CA ASN A 311 -15.59 -3.83 40.99
C ASN A 311 -14.42 -4.84 41.01
N PRO A 312 -13.16 -4.36 40.83
CA PRO A 312 -11.96 -5.21 40.83
C PRO A 312 -11.79 -6.03 42.12
N LEU A 313 -12.20 -5.50 43.27
CA LEU A 313 -12.09 -6.21 44.54
C LEU A 313 -13.05 -7.41 44.67
N GLN A 314 -14.22 -7.33 44.05
CA GLN A 314 -15.13 -8.47 44.01
C GLN A 314 -14.59 -9.57 43.07
N MET A 315 -13.97 -9.20 41.98
CA MET A 315 -13.34 -10.13 41.05
C MET A 315 -12.16 -10.85 41.73
N ASP A 316 -11.30 -10.12 42.43
CA ASP A 316 -10.19 -10.68 43.18
C ASP A 316 -10.65 -11.65 44.29
N LYS A 317 -11.77 -11.35 44.96
CA LYS A 317 -12.38 -12.29 45.93
C LYS A 317 -12.92 -13.53 45.30
N ALA A 318 -13.54 -13.44 44.11
CA ALA A 318 -14.09 -14.59 43.38
C ALA A 318 -13.01 -15.50 42.80
N VAL A 319 -11.84 -14.95 42.46
CA VAL A 319 -10.72 -15.71 41.86
C VAL A 319 -9.79 -16.30 42.95
N ARG A 320 -9.81 -15.81 44.21
CA ARG A 320 -9.02 -16.37 45.29
C ARG A 320 -9.57 -17.74 45.69
N PRO A 321 -8.73 -18.82 45.75
CA PRO A 321 -9.19 -20.13 46.22
C PRO A 321 -9.59 -20.02 47.69
N GLY A 322 -10.89 -20.10 47.96
CA GLY A 322 -11.47 -20.18 49.29
C GLY A 322 -12.38 -21.40 49.39
N ARG A 323 -12.62 -21.92 50.61
CA ARG A 323 -13.57 -23.00 50.86
C ARG A 323 -14.96 -22.55 50.38
N GLY A 324 -15.47 -23.13 49.29
CA GLY A 324 -16.78 -22.83 48.68
C GLY A 324 -16.72 -22.01 47.38
N SER A 325 -15.56 -21.74 46.79
CA SER A 325 -15.44 -21.00 45.55
C SER A 325 -15.75 -21.81 44.31
N LEU A 326 -16.28 -21.13 43.28
CA LEU A 326 -16.58 -21.66 41.96
C LEU A 326 -15.43 -22.52 41.39
N ARG A 327 -15.70 -23.75 40.95
CA ARG A 327 -14.78 -24.51 40.12
C ARG A 327 -14.72 -23.87 38.75
N VAL A 328 -13.64 -23.19 38.47
CA VAL A 328 -13.34 -22.70 37.15
C VAL A 328 -12.58 -23.79 36.40
N ASP A 329 -13.28 -24.56 35.58
CA ASP A 329 -12.67 -25.68 34.85
C ASP A 329 -11.77 -25.26 33.70
N ARG A 330 -11.86 -24.00 33.25
CA ARG A 330 -10.98 -23.41 32.24
C ARG A 330 -10.91 -21.88 32.42
N VAL A 331 -9.73 -21.36 32.65
CA VAL A 331 -9.40 -19.93 32.43
C VAL A 331 -8.82 -19.82 31.03
N HIS A 332 -9.48 -19.07 30.14
CA HIS A 332 -8.92 -18.73 28.84
C HIS A 332 -7.77 -17.73 29.06
N LEU A 333 -6.53 -18.22 29.05
CA LEU A 333 -5.29 -17.44 29.20
C LEU A 333 -4.93 -16.59 27.96
N GLY A 334 -5.91 -16.22 27.12
CA GLY A 334 -5.68 -15.48 25.88
C GLY A 334 -5.70 -13.96 25.97
N GLN A 335 -6.08 -13.39 27.11
CA GLN A 335 -6.17 -11.92 27.24
C GLN A 335 -5.31 -11.43 28.42
N ARG A 336 -4.05 -11.12 28.14
CA ARG A 336 -3.24 -10.27 29.03
C ARG A 336 -3.60 -8.82 28.75
N GLY A 337 -4.47 -8.24 29.59
CA GLY A 337 -4.64 -6.82 29.65
C GLY A 337 -3.31 -6.13 29.99
N GLN A 338 -2.98 -5.05 29.30
CA GLN A 338 -1.88 -4.14 29.65
C GLN A 338 -2.23 -3.43 30.95
N GLY A 339 -1.95 -4.05 32.07
CA GLY A 339 -2.12 -3.50 33.41
C GLY A 339 -1.50 -4.45 34.40
N GLY A 340 -0.27 -4.13 34.81
CA GLY A 340 0.43 -4.62 36.00
C GLY A 340 0.36 -6.13 36.23
N ALA A 341 1.27 -6.90 35.61
CA ALA A 341 1.48 -8.28 35.93
C ALA A 341 1.93 -8.45 37.40
N ARG A 342 1.01 -8.75 38.30
CA ARG A 342 1.35 -9.50 39.52
C ARG A 342 1.27 -10.97 39.19
N GLU A 343 2.44 -11.60 39.13
CA GLU A 343 2.66 -13.01 38.94
C GLU A 343 1.89 -13.81 40.04
N VAL A 344 0.84 -14.53 39.65
CA VAL A 344 0.23 -15.52 40.51
C VAL A 344 1.11 -16.76 40.45
N ARG A 345 2.13 -16.84 41.32
CA ARG A 345 2.88 -18.07 41.56
C ARG A 345 1.97 -19.06 42.30
N GLY A 346 1.77 -20.23 41.71
CA GLY A 346 1.37 -21.41 42.47
C GLY A 346 0.06 -22.06 42.07
N VAL A 347 -0.07 -22.48 40.81
CA VAL A 347 -0.91 -23.69 40.51
C VAL A 347 -0.07 -24.62 39.67
N ARG A 348 0.43 -25.71 40.31
CA ARG A 348 1.04 -26.83 39.58
C ARG A 348 -0.08 -27.48 38.75
N PRO A 349 0.11 -27.72 37.44
CA PRO A 349 -0.87 -28.48 36.68
C PRO A 349 -0.89 -29.93 37.18
N GLY A 350 -2.04 -30.36 37.70
CA GLY A 350 -2.31 -31.78 37.97
C GLY A 350 -2.21 -32.53 36.64
N ARG A 351 -1.47 -33.63 36.62
CA ARG A 351 -1.36 -34.52 35.47
C ARG A 351 -2.77 -34.97 35.02
N PRO A 352 -3.11 -34.95 33.73
CA PRO A 352 -4.39 -35.47 33.26
C PRO A 352 -4.44 -36.98 33.55
N ARG A 353 -5.45 -37.43 34.31
CA ARG A 353 -5.78 -38.84 34.43
C ARG A 353 -6.33 -39.32 33.10
N VAL A 354 -5.56 -40.13 32.43
CA VAL A 354 -6.00 -40.87 31.25
C VAL A 354 -6.93 -41.99 31.80
N LEU A 355 -8.24 -41.84 31.58
CA LEU A 355 -9.20 -42.89 31.82
C LEU A 355 -8.96 -44.02 30.79
N ARG A 356 -8.59 -45.21 31.26
CA ARG A 356 -8.47 -46.39 30.40
C ARG A 356 -9.87 -46.85 29.95
N PRO A 357 -10.00 -47.50 28.79
CA PRO A 357 -11.30 -47.90 28.22
C PRO A 357 -12.09 -48.94 29.02
N GLU A 358 -11.55 -49.51 30.09
CA GLU A 358 -12.15 -50.61 30.84
C GLU A 358 -13.17 -50.16 31.92
N ASP A 359 -13.27 -48.88 32.24
CA ASP A 359 -14.20 -48.37 33.27
C ASP A 359 -15.64 -48.06 32.77
N ARG A 360 -16.03 -48.52 31.56
CA ARG A 360 -17.38 -48.30 30.98
C ARG A 360 -18.33 -49.50 31.12
N ARG A 361 -18.01 -50.49 31.95
CA ARG A 361 -18.97 -51.59 32.24
C ARG A 361 -19.22 -51.68 33.73
N ARG A 362 -19.96 -50.76 34.29
CA ARG A 362 -20.77 -50.87 35.52
C ARG A 362 -21.31 -49.48 35.89
N ARG A 363 -22.42 -49.16 35.28
CA ARG A 363 -23.60 -48.50 35.85
C ARG A 363 -24.68 -48.43 34.78
#